data_43cf71b2afc6feabe1c0cdbc5973f130
#
_entry.id   43cf71b2afc6feabe1c0cdbc5973f130
#
_cell.length_a   1.000
_cell.length_b   1.000
_cell.length_c   1.000
_cell.angle_alpha   90.00
_cell.angle_beta   90.00
_cell.angle_gamma   90.00
#
_symmetry.space_group_name_H-M   'P 1'
#
loop_
_entity.id
_entity.type
_entity.pdbx_description
1 polymer ?
#
loop_
_entity_poly.entity_id
_entity_poly.type
_entity_poly.pdbx_seq_one_letter_code
_entity_poly.pdbx_strand_id
1 'polypeptide(L)'
;MVKWNGERLNIDGEDIQILSGSIHYFRTFPEQWEDRLVKLKNMGFNTVETYCCWNLHEPQEGTFIFEKMLDLGAFLDTAARLGLYAVVRPGPYICGEWDLGGLPAWLLKDENVLLRSNDEYYFSRAEKYIEQIMKIIVPRMQTNGGNVILLAAENEYGSFSNSHKYMNRCARLLEKYGADIPIFTSDGHTPMMLCGGTAEGALPGLDFGYGDGILPEYTAALKNISADYPVFHIEHWIGGLTHWGKQPQKYPPESVGREISQQLEKGYHFNLYMFCGGTNFGFMNGANSFPYEKNGRIEYEYCPDVTSYELDGALTECGDLTPKYYAIKNAVERFTGKKLPESRNSEKQNIGKVTLTKSAALFENLGNIGKKFSDEFPRNMEHYGQGYGYILY
;
A
#
# COMPACT_ATOMS: atom_id res chain seq x y z
N MET A 1 12.37 20.14 10.52
CA MET A 1 11.01 20.01 11.12
C MET A 1 10.01 19.84 9.99
N VAL A 2 9.14 18.85 10.07
CA VAL A 2 8.08 18.58 9.07
C VAL A 2 6.73 18.99 9.65
N LYS A 3 6.01 19.88 9.00
CA LYS A 3 4.68 20.35 9.47
C LYS A 3 3.86 20.90 8.32
N TRP A 4 2.54 20.88 8.47
CA TRP A 4 1.65 21.59 7.57
C TRP A 4 1.70 23.11 7.82
N ASN A 5 1.79 23.88 6.74
CA ASN A 5 1.71 25.33 6.71
C ASN A 5 0.57 25.72 5.76
N GLY A 6 -0.65 25.76 6.28
CA GLY A 6 -1.84 25.87 5.45
C GLY A 6 -1.97 24.68 4.49
N GLU A 7 -2.03 24.96 3.19
CA GLU A 7 -2.17 23.94 2.15
C GLU A 7 -0.83 23.33 1.66
N ARG A 8 0.29 23.68 2.31
CA ARG A 8 1.63 23.18 1.93
C ARG A 8 2.25 22.37 3.05
N LEU A 9 3.03 21.37 2.67
CA LEU A 9 3.91 20.68 3.62
C LEU A 9 5.23 21.46 3.68
N ASN A 10 5.56 21.96 4.86
CA ASN A 10 6.83 22.65 5.09
C ASN A 10 7.85 21.66 5.65
N ILE A 11 8.99 21.55 4.98
CA ILE A 11 10.14 20.76 5.40
C ILE A 11 11.32 21.71 5.57
N ASP A 12 11.78 21.90 6.81
CA ASP A 12 12.93 22.75 7.15
C ASP A 12 12.89 24.18 6.59
N GLY A 13 11.68 24.74 6.46
CA GLY A 13 11.48 26.10 5.96
C GLY A 13 11.10 26.17 4.47
N GLU A 14 11.16 25.08 3.75
CA GLU A 14 10.75 25.01 2.35
C GLU A 14 9.36 24.37 2.22
N ASP A 15 8.46 25.04 1.51
CA ASP A 15 7.13 24.53 1.21
C ASP A 15 7.20 23.63 -0.02
N ILE A 16 6.74 22.39 0.11
CA ILE A 16 6.71 21.42 -0.99
C ILE A 16 5.27 21.01 -1.33
N GLN A 17 5.06 20.68 -2.59
CA GLN A 17 3.92 19.89 -3.06
C GLN A 17 4.37 18.43 -3.15
N ILE A 18 3.65 17.51 -2.49
CA ILE A 18 3.95 16.08 -2.56
C ILE A 18 3.46 15.53 -3.89
N LEU A 19 4.39 15.04 -4.70
CA LEU A 19 4.15 14.29 -5.92
C LEU A 19 4.70 12.88 -5.68
N SER A 20 3.83 11.95 -5.32
CA SER A 20 4.19 10.63 -4.83
C SER A 20 3.65 9.51 -5.72
N GLY A 21 4.31 8.37 -5.68
CA GLY A 21 3.82 7.14 -6.30
C GLY A 21 4.14 5.91 -5.46
N SER A 22 3.17 5.00 -5.39
CA SER A 22 3.27 3.79 -4.58
C SER A 22 4.16 2.74 -5.24
N ILE A 23 5.13 2.27 -4.47
CA ILE A 23 5.97 1.11 -4.75
C ILE A 23 6.02 0.26 -3.48
N HIS A 24 5.45 -0.93 -3.51
CA HIS A 24 5.53 -1.84 -2.38
C HIS A 24 6.84 -2.63 -2.42
N TYR A 25 7.77 -2.35 -1.48
CA TYR A 25 9.08 -3.03 -1.45
C TYR A 25 8.97 -4.55 -1.41
N PHE A 26 7.96 -5.08 -0.74
CA PHE A 26 7.70 -6.51 -0.61
C PHE A 26 7.08 -7.16 -1.87
N ARG A 27 6.69 -6.38 -2.88
CA ARG A 27 6.21 -6.82 -4.19
C ARG A 27 7.24 -6.71 -5.30
N THR A 28 8.47 -6.31 -4.97
CA THR A 28 9.56 -6.07 -5.92
C THR A 28 10.87 -6.59 -5.32
N PHE A 29 11.71 -7.26 -6.11
CA PHE A 29 13.00 -7.73 -5.60
C PHE A 29 13.91 -6.57 -5.22
N PRO A 30 14.74 -6.70 -4.16
CA PRO A 30 15.65 -5.64 -3.72
C PRO A 30 16.55 -5.09 -4.83
N GLU A 31 17.03 -5.95 -5.72
CA GLU A 31 17.87 -5.58 -6.85
C GLU A 31 17.17 -4.67 -7.87
N GLN A 32 15.83 -4.57 -7.80
CA GLN A 32 15.00 -3.77 -8.68
C GLN A 32 14.53 -2.46 -8.03
N TRP A 33 14.65 -2.29 -6.72
CA TRP A 33 14.15 -1.10 -6.01
C TRP A 33 14.74 0.19 -6.59
N GLU A 34 16.05 0.24 -6.80
CA GLU A 34 16.70 1.44 -7.34
C GLU A 34 16.19 1.80 -8.74
N ASP A 35 16.01 0.82 -9.63
CA ASP A 35 15.47 1.05 -10.97
C ASP A 35 14.05 1.67 -10.91
N ARG A 36 13.18 1.15 -10.04
CA ARG A 36 11.82 1.66 -9.89
C ARG A 36 11.80 3.07 -9.31
N LEU A 37 12.62 3.33 -8.29
CA LEU A 37 12.75 4.63 -7.64
C LEU A 37 13.36 5.68 -8.59
N VAL A 38 14.35 5.32 -9.39
CA VAL A 38 14.92 6.21 -10.43
C VAL A 38 13.89 6.58 -11.47
N LYS A 39 13.05 5.63 -11.91
CA LYS A 39 11.97 5.89 -12.86
C LYS A 39 10.92 6.83 -12.27
N LEU A 40 10.57 6.68 -11.00
CA LEU A 40 9.68 7.60 -10.28
C LEU A 40 10.26 9.02 -10.27
N LYS A 41 11.53 9.15 -9.88
CA LYS A 41 12.23 10.45 -9.86
C LYS A 41 12.32 11.07 -11.27
N ASN A 42 12.64 10.27 -12.28
CA ASN A 42 12.74 10.75 -13.68
C ASN A 42 11.38 11.12 -14.28
N MET A 43 10.28 10.68 -13.69
CA MET A 43 8.93 11.17 -14.03
C MET A 43 8.64 12.55 -13.42
N GLY A 44 9.54 13.05 -12.56
CA GLY A 44 9.45 14.37 -11.92
C GLY A 44 8.83 14.35 -10.53
N PHE A 45 8.68 13.16 -9.94
CA PHE A 45 8.15 12.99 -8.60
C PHE A 45 9.23 13.15 -7.54
N ASN A 46 8.83 13.60 -6.36
CA ASN A 46 9.73 13.90 -5.25
C ASN A 46 9.57 12.95 -4.06
N THR A 47 8.56 12.08 -4.08
CA THR A 47 8.20 11.23 -2.95
C THR A 47 7.85 9.83 -3.43
N VAL A 48 8.24 8.81 -2.69
CA VAL A 48 7.76 7.44 -2.83
C VAL A 48 6.84 7.11 -1.65
N GLU A 49 5.77 6.36 -1.91
CA GLU A 49 4.92 5.82 -0.86
C GLU A 49 5.08 4.30 -0.82
N THR A 50 5.05 3.71 0.39
CA THR A 50 5.06 2.26 0.56
C THR A 50 4.24 1.82 1.78
N TYR A 51 3.62 0.65 1.66
CA TYR A 51 2.95 -0.05 2.76
C TYR A 51 3.91 -0.99 3.48
N CYS A 52 3.50 -1.44 4.69
CA CYS A 52 4.21 -2.49 5.40
C CYS A 52 3.22 -3.61 5.75
N CYS A 53 3.44 -4.82 5.26
CA CYS A 53 2.54 -5.95 5.47
C CYS A 53 2.93 -6.73 6.72
N TRP A 54 2.09 -6.68 7.74
CA TRP A 54 2.34 -7.33 9.03
C TRP A 54 2.56 -8.84 8.89
N ASN A 55 1.74 -9.55 8.08
CA ASN A 55 1.84 -11.01 7.94
C ASN A 55 3.17 -11.53 7.38
N LEU A 56 3.90 -10.72 6.60
CA LEU A 56 5.25 -11.08 6.16
C LEU A 56 6.30 -10.73 7.21
N HIS A 57 6.13 -9.61 7.92
CA HIS A 57 7.05 -9.19 8.96
C HIS A 57 6.95 -10.01 10.24
N GLU A 58 5.79 -10.61 10.51
CA GLU A 58 5.55 -11.49 11.66
C GLU A 58 4.76 -12.74 11.22
N PRO A 59 5.38 -13.63 10.42
CA PRO A 59 4.72 -14.84 9.90
C PRO A 59 4.33 -15.84 11.00
N GLN A 60 4.96 -15.75 12.16
CA GLN A 60 4.62 -16.48 13.37
C GLN A 60 4.64 -15.49 14.53
N GLU A 61 3.68 -15.59 15.45
CA GLU A 61 3.57 -14.70 16.59
C GLU A 61 4.90 -14.57 17.34
N GLY A 62 5.41 -13.35 17.46
CA GLY A 62 6.67 -13.01 18.13
C GLY A 62 7.93 -13.22 17.28
N THR A 63 7.82 -13.68 16.03
CA THR A 63 8.97 -13.87 15.14
C THR A 63 8.97 -12.80 14.04
N PHE A 64 9.85 -11.81 14.17
CA PHE A 64 9.92 -10.68 13.26
C PHE A 64 11.03 -10.82 12.22
N ILE A 65 10.75 -10.45 10.97
CA ILE A 65 11.65 -10.52 9.81
C ILE A 65 11.73 -9.15 9.14
N PHE A 66 12.94 -8.59 9.04
CA PHE A 66 13.24 -7.30 8.38
C PHE A 66 14.50 -7.40 7.52
N GLU A 67 14.57 -8.44 6.70
CA GLU A 67 15.72 -8.70 5.84
C GLU A 67 15.32 -9.07 4.42
N LYS A 68 16.24 -8.99 3.47
CA LYS A 68 16.03 -9.33 2.05
C LYS A 68 14.88 -8.52 1.46
N MET A 69 13.87 -9.17 0.90
CA MET A 69 12.68 -8.49 0.34
C MET A 69 11.88 -7.73 1.40
N LEU A 70 12.09 -8.00 2.68
CA LEU A 70 11.39 -7.36 3.80
C LEU A 70 12.25 -6.31 4.50
N ASP A 71 13.39 -5.92 3.91
CA ASP A 71 14.25 -4.87 4.45
C ASP A 71 13.70 -3.48 4.08
N LEU A 72 12.67 -3.05 4.81
CA LEU A 72 12.09 -1.71 4.71
C LEU A 72 13.18 -0.63 4.87
N GLY A 73 14.14 -0.87 5.77
CA GLY A 73 15.23 0.09 6.02
C GLY A 73 16.06 0.33 4.77
N ALA A 74 16.52 -0.73 4.12
CA ALA A 74 17.30 -0.62 2.88
C ALA A 74 16.50 0.03 1.73
N PHE A 75 15.20 -0.22 1.64
CA PHE A 75 14.33 0.43 0.66
C PHE A 75 14.26 1.96 0.89
N LEU A 76 14.01 2.39 2.14
CA LEU A 76 13.96 3.80 2.51
C LEU A 76 15.31 4.50 2.33
N ASP A 77 16.40 3.84 2.71
CA ASP A 77 17.78 4.36 2.52
C ASP A 77 18.11 4.51 1.02
N THR A 78 17.62 3.60 0.16
CA THR A 78 17.77 3.72 -1.29
C THR A 78 16.99 4.93 -1.83
N ALA A 79 15.76 5.15 -1.37
CA ALA A 79 14.97 6.33 -1.73
C ALA A 79 15.67 7.63 -1.28
N ALA A 80 16.19 7.66 -0.04
CA ALA A 80 16.92 8.80 0.51
C ALA A 80 18.17 9.14 -0.32
N ARG A 81 18.99 8.13 -0.68
CA ARG A 81 20.18 8.29 -1.53
C ARG A 81 19.85 8.87 -2.91
N LEU A 82 18.67 8.57 -3.42
CA LEU A 82 18.16 9.14 -4.67
C LEU A 82 17.54 10.53 -4.49
N GLY A 83 17.43 11.06 -3.26
CA GLY A 83 16.83 12.35 -2.95
C GLY A 83 15.30 12.34 -3.06
N LEU A 84 14.67 11.20 -2.81
CA LEU A 84 13.23 11.05 -2.68
C LEU A 84 12.83 11.10 -1.22
N TYR A 85 11.79 11.87 -0.90
CA TYR A 85 11.05 11.71 0.35
C TYR A 85 10.29 10.39 0.37
N ALA A 86 9.85 9.97 1.55
CA ALA A 86 9.04 8.77 1.72
C ALA A 86 7.80 9.02 2.58
N VAL A 87 6.70 8.44 2.15
CA VAL A 87 5.47 8.26 2.93
C VAL A 87 5.38 6.78 3.28
N VAL A 88 5.19 6.46 4.56
CA VAL A 88 5.12 5.06 5.01
C VAL A 88 3.76 4.78 5.62
N ARG A 89 3.15 3.66 5.22
CA ARG A 89 1.88 3.18 5.74
C ARG A 89 2.12 1.87 6.51
N PRO A 90 2.41 1.96 7.82
CA PRO A 90 2.81 0.80 8.61
C PRO A 90 1.67 -0.16 8.96
N GLY A 91 0.43 0.21 8.70
CA GLY A 91 -0.74 -0.57 9.04
C GLY A 91 -1.34 -0.21 10.42
N PRO A 92 -1.88 -1.19 11.18
CA PRO A 92 -1.69 -2.65 11.08
C PRO A 92 -2.37 -3.35 9.91
N TYR A 93 -3.50 -2.86 9.42
CA TYR A 93 -4.18 -3.32 8.22
C TYR A 93 -3.79 -2.43 7.04
N ILE A 94 -3.55 -3.02 5.86
CA ILE A 94 -3.08 -2.29 4.69
C ILE A 94 -3.97 -2.47 3.44
N CYS A 95 -4.99 -3.32 3.47
CA CYS A 95 -5.77 -3.70 2.28
C CYS A 95 -4.87 -4.24 1.16
N GLY A 96 -4.68 -3.45 0.11
CA GLY A 96 -3.69 -3.67 -0.95
C GLY A 96 -3.89 -4.94 -1.76
N GLU A 97 -5.10 -5.51 -1.79
CA GLU A 97 -5.41 -6.81 -2.41
C GLU A 97 -4.38 -7.89 -2.00
N TRP A 98 -4.00 -7.82 -0.73
CA TRP A 98 -3.05 -8.71 -0.08
C TRP A 98 -3.76 -9.68 0.85
N ASP A 99 -3.18 -10.85 1.07
CA ASP A 99 -3.75 -11.87 1.95
C ASP A 99 -4.15 -11.29 3.32
N LEU A 100 -5.41 -11.44 3.69
CA LEU A 100 -6.06 -10.88 4.89
C LEU A 100 -5.77 -9.38 5.12
N GLY A 101 -5.56 -8.59 4.04
CA GLY A 101 -5.20 -7.18 4.12
C GLY A 101 -3.89 -6.92 4.90
N GLY A 102 -2.97 -7.86 4.86
CA GLY A 102 -1.68 -7.82 5.54
C GLY A 102 -1.71 -8.29 7.00
N LEU A 103 -2.88 -8.65 7.56
CA LEU A 103 -2.96 -9.19 8.91
C LEU A 103 -2.46 -10.64 8.95
N PRO A 104 -1.72 -11.07 9.99
CA PRO A 104 -1.28 -12.45 10.11
C PRO A 104 -2.43 -13.42 10.39
N ALA A 105 -2.47 -14.54 9.68
CA ALA A 105 -3.50 -15.57 9.88
C ALA A 105 -3.52 -16.17 11.28
N TRP A 106 -2.39 -16.18 11.99
CA TRP A 106 -2.32 -16.68 13.36
C TRP A 106 -3.17 -15.88 14.36
N LEU A 107 -3.60 -14.66 14.01
CA LEU A 107 -4.60 -13.91 14.81
C LEU A 107 -5.93 -14.66 14.89
N LEU A 108 -6.30 -15.39 13.86
CA LEU A 108 -7.55 -16.15 13.74
C LEU A 108 -7.54 -17.47 14.55
N LYS A 109 -6.47 -17.75 15.30
CA LYS A 109 -6.46 -18.85 16.27
C LYS A 109 -7.49 -18.66 17.38
N ASP A 110 -7.73 -17.41 17.75
CA ASP A 110 -8.84 -17.06 18.64
C ASP A 110 -10.08 -16.84 17.77
N GLU A 111 -11.02 -17.78 17.82
CA GLU A 111 -12.26 -17.75 17.06
C GLU A 111 -13.17 -16.56 17.41
N ASN A 112 -12.92 -15.88 18.54
CA ASN A 112 -13.69 -14.72 19.00
C ASN A 112 -12.99 -13.39 18.68
N VAL A 113 -11.82 -13.41 18.06
CA VAL A 113 -11.07 -12.18 17.75
C VAL A 113 -11.90 -11.22 16.90
N LEU A 114 -11.93 -9.96 17.31
CA LEU A 114 -12.50 -8.88 16.52
C LEU A 114 -11.36 -8.08 15.89
N LEU A 115 -11.04 -8.41 14.64
CA LEU A 115 -10.01 -7.71 13.86
C LEU A 115 -10.38 -6.24 13.64
N ARG A 116 -9.36 -5.38 13.49
CA ARG A 116 -9.52 -3.93 13.26
C ARG A 116 -10.44 -3.27 14.28
N SER A 117 -10.26 -3.59 15.55
CA SER A 117 -11.11 -3.11 16.63
C SER A 117 -10.33 -2.82 17.93
N ASN A 118 -11.05 -2.44 18.98
CA ASN A 118 -10.48 -2.27 20.32
C ASN A 118 -10.40 -3.58 21.13
N ASP A 119 -10.61 -4.72 20.48
CA ASP A 119 -10.41 -6.03 21.09
C ASP A 119 -8.96 -6.14 21.59
N GLU A 120 -8.76 -6.49 22.87
CA GLU A 120 -7.43 -6.46 23.48
C GLU A 120 -6.52 -7.59 22.98
N TYR A 121 -7.07 -8.72 22.55
CA TYR A 121 -6.28 -9.77 21.92
C TYR A 121 -5.67 -9.28 20.62
N TYR A 122 -6.48 -8.66 19.76
CA TYR A 122 -6.03 -8.07 18.50
C TYR A 122 -5.09 -6.87 18.73
N PHE A 123 -5.57 -5.89 19.53
CA PHE A 123 -4.89 -4.60 19.62
C PHE A 123 -3.51 -4.70 20.30
N SER A 124 -3.37 -5.56 21.32
CA SER A 124 -2.06 -5.76 21.97
C SER A 124 -1.01 -6.39 21.04
N ARG A 125 -1.45 -7.17 20.05
CA ARG A 125 -0.58 -7.76 19.04
C ARG A 125 -0.22 -6.75 17.94
N ALA A 126 -1.20 -5.98 17.51
CA ALA A 126 -0.97 -4.87 16.58
C ALA A 126 0.02 -3.85 17.18
N GLU A 127 -0.08 -3.56 18.47
CA GLU A 127 0.85 -2.69 19.17
C GLU A 127 2.28 -3.23 19.15
N LYS A 128 2.50 -4.53 19.39
CA LYS A 128 3.82 -5.15 19.31
C LYS A 128 4.41 -5.07 17.92
N TYR A 129 3.61 -5.30 16.90
CA TYR A 129 4.04 -5.14 15.51
C TYR A 129 4.45 -3.69 15.21
N ILE A 130 3.60 -2.73 15.56
CA ILE A 130 3.90 -1.30 15.36
C ILE A 130 5.18 -0.91 16.13
N GLU A 131 5.39 -1.39 17.34
CA GLU A 131 6.65 -1.17 18.07
C GLU A 131 7.87 -1.62 17.26
N GLN A 132 7.82 -2.78 16.60
CA GLN A 132 8.97 -3.30 15.86
C GLN A 132 9.19 -2.54 14.55
N ILE A 133 8.13 -2.27 13.78
CA ILE A 133 8.27 -1.55 12.52
C ILE A 133 8.75 -0.10 12.74
N MET A 134 8.31 0.55 13.82
CA MET A 134 8.72 1.91 14.17
C MET A 134 10.22 1.99 14.53
N LYS A 135 10.84 0.92 15.03
CA LYS A 135 12.31 0.87 15.23
C LYS A 135 13.09 1.02 13.93
N ILE A 136 12.48 0.63 12.80
CA ILE A 136 13.07 0.80 11.45
C ILE A 136 12.78 2.19 10.90
N ILE A 137 11.56 2.70 11.13
CA ILE A 137 11.07 3.95 10.54
C ILE A 137 11.65 5.17 11.26
N VAL A 138 11.62 5.22 12.60
CA VAL A 138 12.01 6.40 13.39
C VAL A 138 13.40 6.92 13.07
N PRO A 139 14.47 6.10 12.96
CA PRO A 139 15.78 6.58 12.58
C PRO A 139 15.84 7.22 11.18
N ARG A 140 14.83 6.96 10.33
CA ARG A 140 14.73 7.42 8.95
C ARG A 140 13.72 8.55 8.76
N MET A 141 13.12 9.04 9.84
CA MET A 141 12.28 10.25 9.77
C MET A 141 13.13 11.47 9.42
N GLN A 142 12.52 12.40 8.70
CA GLN A 142 13.20 13.63 8.29
C GLN A 142 13.72 14.43 9.50
N THR A 143 13.02 14.41 10.61
CA THR A 143 13.43 15.00 11.89
C THR A 143 14.71 14.40 12.47
N ASN A 144 15.06 13.17 12.09
CA ASN A 144 16.29 12.47 12.45
C ASN A 144 17.33 12.44 11.31
N GLY A 145 17.14 13.28 10.28
CA GLY A 145 18.05 13.36 9.12
C GLY A 145 17.79 12.35 8.01
N GLY A 146 16.69 11.59 8.09
CA GLY A 146 16.23 10.68 7.04
C GLY A 146 15.29 11.35 6.03
N ASN A 147 14.47 10.54 5.37
CA ASN A 147 13.59 10.99 4.30
C ASN A 147 12.10 10.71 4.53
N VAL A 148 11.71 10.04 5.61
CA VAL A 148 10.30 9.76 5.91
C VAL A 148 9.64 11.04 6.43
N ILE A 149 8.60 11.48 5.74
CA ILE A 149 7.93 12.77 6.00
C ILE A 149 6.50 12.65 6.52
N LEU A 150 5.83 11.53 6.27
CA LEU A 150 4.45 11.28 6.69
C LEU A 150 4.26 9.81 7.06
N LEU A 151 3.36 9.54 8.02
CA LEU A 151 2.94 8.19 8.41
C LEU A 151 1.42 8.05 8.34
N ALA A 152 0.94 6.91 7.82
CA ALA A 152 -0.48 6.56 7.88
C ALA A 152 -0.84 5.82 9.16
N ALA A 153 -2.02 6.12 9.68
CA ALA A 153 -2.69 5.30 10.70
C ALA A 153 -3.79 4.49 10.02
N GLU A 154 -3.62 3.16 9.99
CA GLU A 154 -4.60 2.23 9.39
C GLU A 154 -4.77 2.39 7.86
N ASN A 155 -5.84 1.83 7.27
CA ASN A 155 -6.19 1.94 5.86
C ASN A 155 -7.70 1.83 5.66
N GLU A 156 -8.30 2.83 5.02
CA GLU A 156 -9.73 2.87 4.62
C GLU A 156 -10.68 2.37 5.73
N TYR A 157 -10.40 2.76 6.96
CA TYR A 157 -11.19 2.27 8.10
C TYR A 157 -12.66 2.69 8.02
N GLY A 158 -12.94 3.86 7.43
CA GLY A 158 -14.30 4.34 7.23
C GLY A 158 -15.17 3.50 6.28
N SER A 159 -14.53 2.69 5.43
CA SER A 159 -15.22 1.68 4.61
C SER A 159 -15.55 0.40 5.40
N PHE A 160 -14.85 0.16 6.51
CA PHE A 160 -15.01 -1.02 7.36
C PHE A 160 -15.87 -0.74 8.60
N SER A 161 -15.63 0.40 9.28
CA SER A 161 -16.32 0.75 10.53
C SER A 161 -16.23 2.26 10.79
N ASN A 162 -16.67 2.72 11.98
CA ASN A 162 -16.64 4.12 12.39
C ASN A 162 -16.17 4.32 13.83
N SER A 163 -15.32 3.43 14.35
CA SER A 163 -14.83 3.53 15.73
C SER A 163 -13.66 4.53 15.84
N HIS A 164 -13.95 5.80 16.07
CA HIS A 164 -12.93 6.81 16.35
C HIS A 164 -12.03 6.44 17.53
N LYS A 165 -12.54 5.70 18.52
CA LYS A 165 -11.73 5.19 19.61
C LYS A 165 -10.60 4.28 19.09
N TYR A 166 -10.88 3.42 18.12
CA TYR A 166 -9.89 2.54 17.49
C TYR A 166 -8.90 3.36 16.65
N MET A 167 -9.39 4.24 15.79
CA MET A 167 -8.54 5.07 14.93
C MET A 167 -7.60 5.96 15.75
N ASN A 168 -8.12 6.59 16.80
CA ASN A 168 -7.30 7.38 17.72
C ASN A 168 -6.24 6.54 18.45
N ARG A 169 -6.54 5.28 18.80
CA ARG A 169 -5.53 4.36 19.35
C ARG A 169 -4.44 4.05 18.33
N CYS A 170 -4.80 3.80 17.05
CA CYS A 170 -3.83 3.55 15.98
C CYS A 170 -2.88 4.74 15.78
N ALA A 171 -3.42 5.97 15.68
CA ALA A 171 -2.59 7.17 15.55
C ALA A 171 -1.66 7.35 16.77
N ARG A 172 -2.20 7.23 17.98
CA ARG A 172 -1.41 7.34 19.24
C ARG A 172 -0.36 6.24 19.40
N LEU A 173 -0.51 5.06 18.78
CA LEU A 173 0.56 4.08 18.77
C LEU A 173 1.79 4.57 18.01
N LEU A 174 1.59 5.22 16.86
CA LEU A 174 2.70 5.79 16.09
C LEU A 174 3.44 6.85 16.93
N GLU A 175 2.68 7.76 17.56
CA GLU A 175 3.24 8.77 18.48
C GLU A 175 3.98 8.14 19.66
N LYS A 176 3.38 7.14 20.31
CA LYS A 176 3.95 6.40 21.45
C LYS A 176 5.30 5.79 21.09
N TYR A 177 5.45 5.29 19.85
CA TYR A 177 6.68 4.66 19.39
C TYR A 177 7.57 5.60 18.56
N GLY A 178 7.40 6.91 18.75
CA GLY A 178 8.38 7.94 18.36
C GLY A 178 8.07 8.70 17.08
N ALA A 179 6.84 8.65 16.56
CA ALA A 179 6.45 9.52 15.45
C ALA A 179 6.43 10.98 15.90
N ASP A 180 7.24 11.81 15.27
CA ASP A 180 7.32 13.26 15.47
C ASP A 180 7.13 14.03 14.14
N ILE A 181 6.61 13.36 13.12
CA ILE A 181 6.19 13.87 11.82
C ILE A 181 4.67 13.74 11.68
N PRO A 182 4.02 14.48 10.75
CA PRO A 182 2.57 14.43 10.63
C PRO A 182 2.04 13.02 10.31
N ILE A 183 0.90 12.69 10.94
CA ILE A 183 0.15 11.45 10.71
C ILE A 183 -1.06 11.79 9.83
N PHE A 184 -1.46 10.86 8.97
CA PHE A 184 -2.66 10.97 8.14
C PHE A 184 -3.50 9.69 8.21
N THR A 185 -4.77 9.81 7.82
CA THR A 185 -5.67 8.68 7.53
C THR A 185 -5.96 8.64 6.04
N SER A 186 -6.39 7.50 5.54
CA SER A 186 -6.65 7.23 4.12
C SER A 186 -8.02 6.60 4.01
N ASP A 187 -8.98 7.27 3.38
CA ASP A 187 -10.37 6.83 3.34
C ASP A 187 -11.02 7.15 1.99
N GLY A 188 -12.01 6.33 1.63
CA GLY A 188 -12.80 6.53 0.42
C GLY A 188 -13.54 7.87 0.43
N HIS A 189 -13.95 8.31 -0.74
CA HIS A 189 -14.42 9.67 -1.05
C HIS A 189 -15.81 10.04 -0.52
N THR A 190 -16.58 9.11 0.04
CA THR A 190 -17.90 9.47 0.57
C THR A 190 -17.78 10.16 1.94
N PRO A 191 -18.71 11.10 2.28
CA PRO A 191 -18.70 11.73 3.59
C PRO A 191 -18.74 10.72 4.75
N MET A 192 -19.44 9.62 4.59
CA MET A 192 -19.52 8.56 5.60
C MET A 192 -18.18 7.88 5.82
N MET A 193 -17.49 7.50 4.74
CA MET A 193 -16.15 6.87 4.81
C MET A 193 -15.12 7.81 5.42
N LEU A 194 -15.04 9.04 4.92
CA LEU A 194 -14.14 10.05 5.45
C LEU A 194 -14.39 10.32 6.95
N CYS A 195 -15.65 10.52 7.35
CA CYS A 195 -15.98 10.72 8.77
C CYS A 195 -15.66 9.48 9.62
N GLY A 196 -15.91 8.27 9.11
CA GLY A 196 -15.69 7.03 9.85
C GLY A 196 -14.22 6.70 10.09
N GLY A 197 -13.34 7.06 9.14
CA GLY A 197 -11.94 6.70 9.14
C GLY A 197 -11.00 7.73 9.78
N THR A 198 -11.45 8.94 10.10
CA THR A 198 -10.59 9.98 10.65
C THR A 198 -10.11 9.67 12.07
N ALA A 199 -8.92 10.17 12.41
CA ALA A 199 -8.34 10.15 13.75
C ALA A 199 -8.03 11.58 14.23
N GLU A 200 -8.13 11.80 15.54
CA GLU A 200 -7.83 13.09 16.17
C GLU A 200 -6.38 13.48 15.92
N GLY A 201 -6.15 14.68 15.40
CA GLY A 201 -4.81 15.20 15.10
C GLY A 201 -4.19 14.67 13.80
N ALA A 202 -4.80 13.69 13.14
CA ALA A 202 -4.34 13.21 11.85
C ALA A 202 -4.95 14.00 10.68
N LEU A 203 -4.20 14.14 9.59
CA LEU A 203 -4.67 14.71 8.34
C LEU A 203 -5.61 13.71 7.63
N PRO A 204 -6.87 14.06 7.33
CA PRO A 204 -7.69 13.18 6.50
C PRO A 204 -7.20 13.18 5.05
N GLY A 205 -6.93 12.01 4.50
CA GLY A 205 -6.58 11.78 3.11
C GLY A 205 -7.72 11.12 2.35
N LEU A 206 -7.69 11.25 1.04
CA LEU A 206 -8.75 10.84 0.14
C LEU A 206 -8.28 9.77 -0.84
N ASP A 207 -9.05 8.68 -0.95
CA ASP A 207 -8.85 7.60 -1.89
C ASP A 207 -9.98 7.60 -2.93
N PHE A 208 -9.62 7.55 -4.21
CA PHE A 208 -10.59 7.57 -5.30
C PHE A 208 -10.04 7.00 -6.61
N GLY A 209 -10.96 6.54 -7.44
CA GLY A 209 -10.66 6.06 -8.78
C GLY A 209 -10.66 7.14 -9.84
N TYR A 210 -10.31 6.70 -11.03
CA TYR A 210 -10.33 7.49 -12.25
C TYR A 210 -11.76 7.93 -12.61
N GLY A 211 -11.90 9.17 -13.10
CA GLY A 211 -13.13 9.69 -13.68
C GLY A 211 -13.02 11.17 -14.02
N ASP A 212 -13.28 11.54 -15.27
CA ASP A 212 -13.30 12.93 -15.71
C ASP A 212 -14.37 13.72 -14.92
N GLY A 213 -13.95 14.78 -14.22
CA GLY A 213 -14.82 15.68 -13.47
C GLY A 213 -15.14 15.29 -12.03
N ILE A 214 -14.62 14.19 -11.52
CA ILE A 214 -14.88 13.69 -10.16
C ILE A 214 -14.06 14.46 -9.10
N LEU A 215 -12.88 14.96 -9.45
CA LEU A 215 -11.98 15.69 -8.53
C LEU A 215 -12.65 16.82 -7.73
N PRO A 216 -13.52 17.68 -8.30
CA PRO A 216 -14.18 18.73 -7.55
C PRO A 216 -15.12 18.21 -6.47
N GLU A 217 -15.86 17.13 -6.73
CA GLU A 217 -16.82 16.53 -5.77
C GLU A 217 -16.10 15.91 -4.59
N TYR A 218 -15.03 15.15 -4.86
CA TYR A 218 -14.22 14.51 -3.84
C TYR A 218 -13.49 15.54 -2.96
N THR A 219 -12.92 16.56 -3.60
CA THR A 219 -12.28 17.66 -2.87
C THR A 219 -13.29 18.40 -1.99
N ALA A 220 -14.51 18.63 -2.46
CA ALA A 220 -15.56 19.26 -1.69
C ALA A 220 -15.95 18.42 -0.47
N ALA A 221 -16.04 17.08 -0.61
CA ALA A 221 -16.32 16.18 0.50
C ALA A 221 -15.25 16.29 1.60
N LEU A 222 -13.97 16.29 1.22
CA LEU A 222 -12.85 16.49 2.15
C LEU A 222 -12.90 17.88 2.83
N LYS A 223 -13.12 18.95 2.08
CA LYS A 223 -13.20 20.33 2.61
C LYS A 223 -14.41 20.55 3.53
N ASN A 224 -15.48 19.81 3.35
CA ASN A 224 -16.62 19.84 4.27
C ASN A 224 -16.30 19.24 5.64
N ILE A 225 -15.37 18.28 5.70
CA ILE A 225 -14.91 17.68 6.97
C ILE A 225 -13.87 18.57 7.62
N SER A 226 -12.97 19.13 6.82
CA SER A 226 -11.90 19.98 7.31
C SER A 226 -11.50 21.04 6.27
N ALA A 227 -12.06 22.24 6.41
CA ALA A 227 -11.81 23.36 5.50
C ALA A 227 -10.33 23.82 5.52
N ASP A 228 -9.67 23.68 6.68
CA ASP A 228 -8.31 24.18 6.93
C ASP A 228 -7.20 23.18 6.52
N TYR A 229 -7.56 21.93 6.21
CA TYR A 229 -6.57 20.94 5.80
C TYR A 229 -6.21 21.06 4.32
N PRO A 230 -4.94 20.76 3.97
CA PRO A 230 -4.55 20.61 2.58
C PRO A 230 -5.32 19.48 1.91
N VAL A 231 -5.46 19.56 0.59
CA VAL A 231 -6.01 18.46 -0.19
C VAL A 231 -4.89 17.45 -0.44
N PHE A 232 -5.06 16.24 0.10
CA PHE A 232 -4.14 15.14 -0.15
C PHE A 232 -4.90 13.91 -0.68
N HIS A 233 -4.67 13.61 -1.94
CA HIS A 233 -5.17 12.42 -2.60
C HIS A 233 -4.17 11.27 -2.35
N ILE A 234 -4.44 10.49 -1.30
CA ILE A 234 -3.53 9.46 -0.79
C ILE A 234 -3.46 8.26 -1.74
N GLU A 235 -4.59 7.88 -2.32
CA GLU A 235 -4.64 6.88 -3.37
C GLU A 235 -5.41 7.45 -4.57
N HIS A 236 -4.67 7.93 -5.56
CA HIS A 236 -5.25 8.22 -6.87
C HIS A 236 -5.07 6.98 -7.75
N TRP A 237 -6.13 6.20 -7.88
CA TRP A 237 -6.13 4.97 -8.66
C TRP A 237 -6.08 5.28 -10.16
N ILE A 238 -4.91 5.12 -10.75
CA ILE A 238 -4.66 5.38 -12.19
C ILE A 238 -4.92 4.16 -13.07
N GLY A 239 -5.32 3.05 -12.49
CA GLY A 239 -5.68 1.79 -13.14
C GLY A 239 -6.64 0.99 -12.25
N GLY A 240 -7.11 -0.14 -12.75
CA GLY A 240 -8.09 -0.96 -12.07
C GLY A 240 -7.60 -2.35 -11.71
N LEU A 241 -8.34 -2.99 -10.81
CA LEU A 241 -8.08 -4.34 -10.33
C LEU A 241 -8.23 -5.38 -11.44
N THR A 242 -7.47 -6.46 -11.34
CA THR A 242 -7.59 -7.62 -12.20
C THR A 242 -7.88 -8.86 -11.36
N HIS A 243 -9.02 -9.50 -11.63
CA HIS A 243 -9.42 -10.74 -10.97
C HIS A 243 -9.30 -11.92 -11.92
N TRP A 244 -9.14 -13.12 -11.36
CA TRP A 244 -9.14 -14.35 -12.13
C TRP A 244 -10.42 -14.50 -12.97
N GLY A 245 -10.24 -14.77 -14.27
CA GLY A 245 -11.34 -14.94 -15.21
C GLY A 245 -12.02 -13.65 -15.66
N LYS A 246 -11.58 -12.48 -15.20
CA LYS A 246 -12.09 -11.16 -15.63
C LYS A 246 -11.10 -10.49 -16.57
N GLN A 247 -11.61 -9.55 -17.39
CA GLN A 247 -10.74 -8.71 -18.22
C GLN A 247 -10.09 -7.61 -17.35
N PRO A 248 -8.81 -7.30 -17.57
CA PRO A 248 -8.14 -6.20 -16.88
C PRO A 248 -8.87 -4.87 -17.14
N GLN A 249 -9.09 -4.12 -16.08
CA GLN A 249 -9.66 -2.78 -16.16
C GLN A 249 -8.57 -1.78 -16.49
N LYS A 250 -8.69 -1.09 -17.63
CA LYS A 250 -7.67 -0.15 -18.12
C LYS A 250 -8.23 1.25 -18.26
N TYR A 251 -7.44 2.24 -17.88
CA TYR A 251 -7.79 3.66 -18.02
C TYR A 251 -6.97 4.33 -19.10
N PRO A 252 -7.57 5.26 -19.90
CA PRO A 252 -6.86 5.94 -20.98
C PRO A 252 -5.70 6.80 -20.45
N PRO A 253 -4.48 6.64 -20.97
CA PRO A 253 -3.31 7.40 -20.52
C PRO A 253 -3.49 8.92 -20.60
N GLU A 254 -4.15 9.41 -21.64
CA GLU A 254 -4.38 10.83 -21.86
C GLU A 254 -5.31 11.43 -20.81
N SER A 255 -6.30 10.67 -20.35
CA SER A 255 -7.20 11.09 -19.28
C SER A 255 -6.48 11.17 -17.94
N VAL A 256 -5.67 10.15 -17.61
CA VAL A 256 -4.81 10.19 -16.42
C VAL A 256 -3.87 11.42 -16.47
N GLY A 257 -3.24 11.67 -17.61
CA GLY A 257 -2.38 12.85 -17.79
C GLY A 257 -3.12 14.19 -17.60
N ARG A 258 -4.41 14.28 -17.99
CA ARG A 258 -5.23 15.48 -17.74
C ARG A 258 -5.55 15.66 -16.27
N GLU A 259 -5.93 14.58 -15.56
CA GLU A 259 -6.19 14.61 -14.12
C GLU A 259 -4.96 15.04 -13.33
N ILE A 260 -3.78 14.50 -13.66
CA ILE A 260 -2.53 14.92 -13.05
C ILE A 260 -2.24 16.41 -13.31
N SER A 261 -2.47 16.91 -14.54
CA SER A 261 -2.31 18.33 -14.84
C SER A 261 -3.21 19.20 -13.94
N GLN A 262 -4.47 18.81 -13.75
CA GLN A 262 -5.41 19.52 -12.88
C GLN A 262 -4.96 19.54 -11.42
N GLN A 263 -4.45 18.42 -10.90
CA GLN A 263 -3.93 18.36 -9.53
C GLN A 263 -2.70 19.24 -9.33
N LEU A 264 -1.78 19.24 -10.30
CA LEU A 264 -0.60 20.11 -10.30
C LEU A 264 -0.98 21.59 -10.28
N GLU A 265 -1.89 22.00 -11.17
CA GLU A 265 -2.37 23.40 -11.28
C GLU A 265 -3.08 23.88 -10.01
N LYS A 266 -3.82 23.00 -9.34
CA LYS A 266 -4.50 23.30 -8.07
C LYS A 266 -3.59 23.24 -6.85
N GLY A 267 -2.36 22.76 -7.01
CA GLY A 267 -1.41 22.61 -5.92
C GLY A 267 -1.76 21.49 -4.94
N TYR A 268 -2.59 20.53 -5.34
CA TYR A 268 -2.95 19.40 -4.50
C TYR A 268 -1.77 18.44 -4.30
N HIS A 269 -1.68 17.86 -3.11
CA HIS A 269 -0.79 16.75 -2.86
C HIS A 269 -1.43 15.46 -3.39
N PHE A 270 -0.66 14.57 -4.00
CA PHE A 270 -1.20 13.31 -4.48
C PHE A 270 -0.18 12.18 -4.54
N ASN A 271 -0.70 10.98 -4.48
CA ASN A 271 0.05 9.74 -4.63
C ASN A 271 -0.61 8.84 -5.67
N LEU A 272 0.13 8.41 -6.67
CA LEU A 272 -0.36 7.48 -7.69
C LEU A 272 -0.45 6.06 -7.11
N TYR A 273 -1.60 5.47 -7.13
CA TYR A 273 -1.82 4.08 -6.76
C TYR A 273 -2.22 3.27 -8.02
N MET A 274 -1.35 2.47 -8.61
CA MET A 274 0.05 2.22 -8.26
C MET A 274 0.96 2.88 -9.29
N PHE A 275 2.10 3.44 -8.86
CA PHE A 275 3.18 3.76 -9.78
C PHE A 275 3.79 2.47 -10.34
N CYS A 276 4.14 1.52 -9.45
CA CYS A 276 4.61 0.19 -9.80
C CYS A 276 4.00 -0.83 -8.83
N GLY A 277 3.07 -1.63 -9.29
CA GLY A 277 2.35 -2.58 -8.44
C GLY A 277 3.20 -3.80 -8.03
N GLY A 278 3.98 -4.36 -8.95
CA GLY A 278 4.82 -5.54 -8.69
C GLY A 278 4.05 -6.86 -8.64
N THR A 279 4.52 -7.80 -7.85
CA THR A 279 4.06 -9.19 -7.83
C THR A 279 3.57 -9.60 -6.44
N ASN A 280 2.42 -10.23 -6.37
CA ASN A 280 1.96 -10.95 -5.18
C ASN A 280 2.66 -12.30 -5.12
N PHE A 281 3.82 -12.36 -4.47
CA PHE A 281 4.62 -13.58 -4.42
C PHE A 281 3.96 -14.69 -3.58
N GLY A 282 4.12 -15.92 -4.02
CA GLY A 282 3.61 -17.10 -3.33
C GLY A 282 2.07 -17.15 -3.33
N PHE A 283 1.48 -17.10 -2.15
CA PHE A 283 0.03 -17.14 -1.93
C PHE A 283 -0.51 -15.83 -1.35
N MET A 284 0.18 -14.72 -1.57
CA MET A 284 -0.11 -13.45 -0.91
C MET A 284 -1.16 -12.59 -1.64
N ASN A 285 -1.63 -12.98 -2.82
CA ASN A 285 -2.73 -12.27 -3.44
C ASN A 285 -4.03 -12.51 -2.65
N GLY A 286 -4.74 -11.42 -2.41
CA GLY A 286 -6.02 -11.43 -1.71
C GLY A 286 -7.20 -11.73 -2.63
N ALA A 287 -8.37 -11.32 -2.20
CA ALA A 287 -9.60 -11.39 -2.97
C ALA A 287 -10.54 -10.27 -2.57
N ASN A 288 -11.30 -9.78 -3.54
CA ASN A 288 -12.41 -8.88 -3.29
C ASN A 288 -13.73 -9.65 -3.21
N SER A 289 -14.72 -9.03 -2.61
CA SER A 289 -16.09 -9.57 -2.52
C SER A 289 -17.07 -8.48 -2.91
N PHE A 290 -17.78 -8.68 -4.02
CA PHE A 290 -18.75 -7.69 -4.51
C PHE A 290 -20.17 -8.16 -4.31
N PRO A 291 -21.07 -7.31 -3.72
CA PRO A 291 -22.47 -7.65 -3.60
C PRO A 291 -23.16 -7.63 -4.96
N TYR A 292 -24.02 -8.60 -5.22
CA TYR A 292 -24.93 -8.61 -6.36
C TYR A 292 -26.30 -9.13 -5.95
N GLU A 293 -27.35 -8.67 -6.64
CA GLU A 293 -28.71 -9.14 -6.37
C GLU A 293 -29.01 -10.41 -7.18
N LYS A 294 -29.54 -11.44 -6.51
CA LYS A 294 -30.03 -12.66 -7.13
C LYS A 294 -31.31 -13.12 -6.44
N ASN A 295 -32.39 -13.23 -7.20
CA ASN A 295 -33.67 -13.67 -6.70
C ASN A 295 -34.20 -12.89 -5.46
N GLY A 296 -33.99 -11.57 -5.43
CA GLY A 296 -34.34 -10.69 -4.31
C GLY A 296 -33.48 -10.84 -3.06
N ARG A 297 -32.32 -11.47 -3.17
CA ARG A 297 -31.32 -11.60 -2.10
C ARG A 297 -29.99 -10.98 -2.52
N ILE A 298 -29.29 -10.38 -1.57
CA ILE A 298 -27.90 -9.95 -1.77
C ILE A 298 -27.01 -11.20 -1.60
N GLU A 299 -26.32 -11.56 -2.67
CA GLU A 299 -25.24 -12.55 -2.68
C GLU A 299 -23.92 -11.82 -2.91
N TYR A 300 -22.80 -12.48 -2.67
CA TYR A 300 -21.46 -11.91 -2.85
C TYR A 300 -20.67 -12.73 -3.85
N GLU A 301 -20.16 -12.08 -4.89
CA GLU A 301 -19.23 -12.72 -5.82
C GLU A 301 -17.83 -12.72 -5.22
N TYR A 302 -17.22 -13.89 -5.09
CA TYR A 302 -15.81 -14.02 -4.70
C TYR A 302 -14.94 -13.76 -5.92
N CYS A 303 -14.10 -12.74 -5.84
CA CYS A 303 -13.23 -12.28 -6.91
C CYS A 303 -11.76 -12.35 -6.48
N PRO A 304 -11.08 -13.50 -6.67
CA PRO A 304 -9.66 -13.65 -6.31
C PRO A 304 -8.80 -12.80 -7.23
N ASP A 305 -7.83 -12.12 -6.65
CA ASP A 305 -6.89 -11.28 -7.36
C ASP A 305 -5.83 -12.13 -8.06
N VAL A 306 -5.31 -11.65 -9.18
CA VAL A 306 -4.23 -12.32 -9.91
C VAL A 306 -2.87 -12.05 -9.25
N THR A 307 -1.88 -12.90 -9.57
CA THR A 307 -0.53 -12.78 -9.01
C THR A 307 0.15 -11.46 -9.39
N SER A 308 -0.07 -10.96 -10.61
CA SER A 308 0.42 -9.64 -11.01
C SER A 308 -0.40 -8.52 -10.37
N TYR A 309 0.23 -7.69 -9.59
CA TYR A 309 -0.38 -6.48 -9.02
C TYR A 309 -0.10 -5.25 -9.89
N GLU A 310 0.00 -5.43 -11.19
CA GLU A 310 0.33 -4.34 -12.13
C GLU A 310 -0.66 -3.18 -12.09
N LEU A 311 -1.95 -3.45 -11.88
CA LEU A 311 -3.04 -2.45 -11.76
C LEU A 311 -3.05 -1.40 -12.88
N ASP A 312 -2.63 -1.78 -14.09
CA ASP A 312 -2.52 -0.84 -15.20
C ASP A 312 -1.76 0.46 -14.82
N GLY A 313 -0.70 0.31 -14.03
CA GLY A 313 0.07 1.40 -13.43
C GLY A 313 0.95 2.17 -14.41
N ALA A 314 1.78 3.08 -13.88
CA ALA A 314 2.74 3.83 -14.68
C ALA A 314 3.90 2.95 -15.17
N LEU A 315 4.27 1.92 -14.41
CA LEU A 315 5.18 0.86 -14.84
C LEU A 315 4.44 -0.47 -14.93
N THR A 316 4.89 -1.34 -15.84
CA THR A 316 4.47 -2.74 -15.84
C THR A 316 5.06 -3.47 -14.63
N GLU A 317 4.57 -4.69 -14.34
CA GLU A 317 5.10 -5.55 -13.27
C GLU A 317 6.62 -5.71 -13.35
N CYS A 318 7.16 -5.90 -14.54
CA CYS A 318 8.61 -6.02 -14.73
C CYS A 318 9.36 -4.67 -14.81
N GLY A 319 8.66 -3.55 -14.68
CA GLY A 319 9.24 -2.21 -14.64
C GLY A 319 9.41 -1.52 -15.98
N ASP A 320 8.76 -1.98 -17.04
CA ASP A 320 8.75 -1.24 -18.31
C ASP A 320 7.86 -0.01 -18.22
N LEU A 321 8.22 1.01 -18.98
CA LEU A 321 7.48 2.27 -19.07
C LEU A 321 6.18 2.07 -19.86
N THR A 322 5.05 2.45 -19.27
CA THR A 322 3.76 2.39 -19.94
C THR A 322 3.42 3.71 -20.64
N PRO A 323 2.41 3.74 -21.53
CA PRO A 323 1.90 5.01 -22.06
C PRO A 323 1.48 6.00 -20.97
N LYS A 324 0.99 5.54 -19.81
CA LYS A 324 0.65 6.39 -18.67
C LYS A 324 1.88 7.08 -18.07
N TYR A 325 3.01 6.36 -17.96
CA TYR A 325 4.26 6.98 -17.51
C TYR A 325 4.59 8.23 -18.33
N TYR A 326 4.50 8.13 -19.65
CA TYR A 326 4.79 9.25 -20.54
C TYR A 326 3.73 10.35 -20.47
N ALA A 327 2.45 10.00 -20.33
CA ALA A 327 1.37 10.98 -20.17
C ALA A 327 1.54 11.81 -18.89
N ILE A 328 1.89 11.16 -17.77
CA ILE A 328 2.14 11.80 -16.47
C ILE A 328 3.43 12.64 -16.55
N LYS A 329 4.54 12.08 -17.04
CA LYS A 329 5.79 12.81 -17.25
C LYS A 329 5.60 14.09 -18.05
N ASN A 330 4.87 14.00 -19.17
CA ASN A 330 4.54 15.15 -20.01
C ASN A 330 3.70 16.20 -19.27
N ALA A 331 2.79 15.80 -18.38
CA ALA A 331 2.03 16.72 -17.55
C ALA A 331 2.95 17.49 -16.58
N VAL A 332 3.88 16.80 -15.93
CA VAL A 332 4.87 17.41 -15.03
C VAL A 332 5.83 18.33 -15.80
N GLU A 333 6.32 17.91 -16.97
CA GLU A 333 7.19 18.75 -17.82
C GLU A 333 6.49 20.04 -18.24
N ARG A 334 5.23 19.96 -18.65
CA ARG A 334 4.44 21.16 -19.01
C ARG A 334 4.23 22.11 -17.82
N PHE A 335 3.90 21.55 -16.66
CA PHE A 335 3.66 22.33 -15.45
C PHE A 335 4.93 23.02 -14.95
N THR A 336 6.06 22.32 -14.93
CA THR A 336 7.33 22.83 -14.41
C THR A 336 8.11 23.65 -15.43
N GLY A 337 7.81 23.53 -16.72
CA GLY A 337 8.60 24.11 -17.81
C GLY A 337 9.98 23.47 -17.99
N LYS A 338 10.26 22.34 -17.32
CA LYS A 338 11.57 21.69 -17.31
C LYS A 338 11.50 20.35 -18.06
N LYS A 339 12.51 20.06 -18.87
CA LYS A 339 12.68 18.73 -19.46
C LYS A 339 13.23 17.78 -18.41
N LEU A 340 12.53 16.66 -18.21
CA LEU A 340 12.90 15.64 -17.24
C LEU A 340 13.82 14.57 -17.85
N PRO A 341 14.65 13.89 -17.05
CA PRO A 341 15.53 12.82 -17.52
C PRO A 341 14.74 11.69 -18.20
N GLU A 342 15.36 11.05 -19.18
CA GLU A 342 14.79 9.87 -19.82
C GLU A 342 15.02 8.61 -18.98
N SER A 343 14.04 7.73 -18.98
CA SER A 343 14.13 6.37 -18.42
C SER A 343 14.10 5.33 -19.53
N ARG A 344 14.56 4.13 -19.23
CA ARG A 344 14.58 3.00 -20.16
C ARG A 344 13.78 1.84 -19.59
N ASN A 345 13.28 0.99 -20.48
CA ASN A 345 12.67 -0.26 -20.09
C ASN A 345 13.69 -1.16 -19.39
N SER A 346 13.19 -2.04 -18.54
CA SER A 346 14.02 -3.01 -17.84
C SER A 346 14.69 -3.96 -18.84
N GLU A 347 15.97 -4.28 -18.58
CA GLU A 347 16.68 -5.24 -19.39
C GLU A 347 16.03 -6.63 -19.29
N LYS A 348 15.97 -7.33 -20.42
CA LYS A 348 15.37 -8.66 -20.51
C LYS A 348 16.38 -9.63 -21.13
N GLN A 349 16.48 -10.79 -20.53
CA GLN A 349 17.34 -11.86 -21.00
C GLN A 349 16.50 -13.02 -21.52
N ASN A 350 16.80 -13.50 -22.72
CA ASN A 350 16.26 -14.75 -23.23
C ASN A 350 17.09 -15.93 -22.70
N ILE A 351 16.53 -16.72 -21.80
CA ILE A 351 17.19 -17.89 -21.22
C ILE A 351 17.13 -19.13 -22.14
N GLY A 352 16.48 -19.03 -23.30
CA GLY A 352 16.34 -20.12 -24.25
C GLY A 352 15.47 -21.28 -23.76
N LYS A 353 15.70 -22.47 -24.31
CA LYS A 353 14.97 -23.70 -23.95
C LYS A 353 15.62 -24.37 -22.75
N VAL A 354 14.83 -24.58 -21.69
CA VAL A 354 15.24 -25.33 -20.49
C VAL A 354 14.57 -26.70 -20.51
N THR A 355 15.35 -27.76 -20.31
CA THR A 355 14.82 -29.13 -20.15
C THR A 355 14.81 -29.48 -18.67
N LEU A 356 13.63 -29.74 -18.12
CA LEU A 356 13.48 -30.26 -16.77
C LEU A 356 13.88 -31.74 -16.74
N THR A 357 14.89 -32.07 -15.95
CA THR A 357 15.47 -33.42 -15.89
C THR A 357 15.16 -34.19 -14.61
N LYS A 358 14.55 -33.51 -13.63
CA LYS A 358 14.20 -34.10 -12.32
C LYS A 358 12.77 -33.76 -11.95
N SER A 359 12.09 -34.70 -11.32
CA SER A 359 10.77 -34.51 -10.70
C SER A 359 10.73 -35.23 -9.36
N ALA A 360 9.87 -34.79 -8.46
CA ALA A 360 9.59 -35.42 -7.18
C ALA A 360 8.07 -35.42 -6.95
N ALA A 361 7.54 -36.57 -6.51
CA ALA A 361 6.12 -36.65 -6.18
C ALA A 361 5.83 -35.92 -4.88
N LEU A 362 4.80 -35.07 -4.87
CA LEU A 362 4.45 -34.24 -3.71
C LEU A 362 4.17 -35.08 -2.47
N PHE A 363 3.30 -36.07 -2.59
CA PHE A 363 2.89 -36.91 -1.45
C PHE A 363 4.02 -37.75 -0.86
N GLU A 364 4.95 -38.22 -1.68
CA GLU A 364 6.12 -38.97 -1.22
C GLU A 364 7.12 -38.13 -0.46
N ASN A 365 7.06 -36.81 -0.66
CA ASN A 365 7.99 -35.83 -0.06
C ASN A 365 7.38 -34.98 1.07
N LEU A 366 6.15 -35.25 1.49
CA LEU A 366 5.48 -34.46 2.55
C LEU A 366 6.31 -34.39 3.83
N GLY A 367 6.98 -35.46 4.22
CA GLY A 367 7.84 -35.51 5.40
C GLY A 367 9.06 -34.57 5.32
N ASN A 368 9.47 -34.19 4.10
CA ASN A 368 10.62 -33.30 3.87
C ASN A 368 10.22 -31.83 3.74
N ILE A 369 8.98 -31.52 3.34
CA ILE A 369 8.53 -30.18 2.99
C ILE A 369 7.42 -29.66 3.91
N GLY A 370 6.71 -30.55 4.61
CA GLY A 370 5.58 -30.20 5.48
C GLY A 370 5.93 -30.23 6.97
N LYS A 371 5.18 -29.47 7.76
CA LYS A 371 5.15 -29.65 9.22
C LYS A 371 4.08 -30.67 9.58
N LYS A 372 4.41 -31.65 10.42
CA LYS A 372 3.44 -32.60 10.94
C LYS A 372 2.84 -32.08 12.24
N PHE A 373 1.54 -32.06 12.30
CA PHE A 373 0.76 -31.76 13.51
C PHE A 373 0.05 -33.04 13.96
N SER A 374 -0.29 -33.09 15.24
CA SER A 374 -1.14 -34.14 15.81
C SER A 374 -2.19 -33.44 16.68
N ASP A 375 -3.45 -33.65 16.34
CA ASP A 375 -4.58 -33.08 17.06
C ASP A 375 -5.67 -34.17 17.20
N GLU A 376 -6.59 -33.99 18.14
CA GLU A 376 -7.70 -34.92 18.36
C GLU A 376 -8.73 -34.84 17.21
N PHE A 377 -8.90 -33.63 16.64
CA PHE A 377 -9.84 -33.36 15.55
C PHE A 377 -9.16 -32.55 14.45
N PRO A 378 -9.62 -32.67 13.20
CA PRO A 378 -9.20 -31.77 12.13
C PRO A 378 -9.45 -30.30 12.49
N ARG A 379 -8.45 -29.45 12.33
CA ARG A 379 -8.52 -28.02 12.56
C ARG A 379 -8.34 -27.26 11.26
N ASN A 380 -8.78 -25.99 11.21
CA ASN A 380 -8.48 -25.11 10.10
C ASN A 380 -7.00 -24.70 10.08
N MET A 381 -6.57 -24.09 8.97
CA MET A 381 -5.17 -23.69 8.79
C MET A 381 -4.72 -22.64 9.81
N GLU A 382 -5.58 -21.71 10.14
CA GLU A 382 -5.34 -20.60 11.06
C GLU A 382 -5.04 -21.13 12.48
N HIS A 383 -5.67 -22.23 12.89
CA HIS A 383 -5.37 -22.87 14.15
C HIS A 383 -3.89 -23.28 14.26
N TYR A 384 -3.30 -23.71 13.14
CA TYR A 384 -1.86 -24.00 13.07
C TYR A 384 -1.00 -22.77 12.76
N GLY A 385 -1.61 -21.59 12.72
CA GLY A 385 -0.93 -20.32 12.45
C GLY A 385 -0.55 -20.13 10.99
N GLN A 386 -1.29 -20.75 10.08
CA GLN A 386 -1.03 -20.70 8.66
C GLN A 386 -2.25 -20.15 7.91
N GLY A 387 -2.06 -19.16 7.05
CA GLY A 387 -3.13 -18.53 6.28
C GLY A 387 -3.16 -18.96 4.80
N TYR A 388 -2.14 -19.68 4.34
CA TYR A 388 -2.00 -20.04 2.93
C TYR A 388 -1.26 -21.38 2.76
N GLY A 389 -1.35 -21.94 1.56
CA GLY A 389 -0.75 -23.23 1.23
C GLY A 389 -1.76 -24.37 1.30
N TYR A 390 -1.35 -25.53 1.83
CA TYR A 390 -2.17 -26.73 1.87
C TYR A 390 -2.08 -27.42 3.22
N ILE A 391 -3.19 -27.98 3.67
CA ILE A 391 -3.24 -28.97 4.76
C ILE A 391 -3.68 -30.31 4.16
N LEU A 392 -2.98 -31.36 4.52
CA LEU A 392 -3.37 -32.74 4.26
C LEU A 392 -3.81 -33.39 5.58
N TYR A 393 -5.06 -33.85 5.61
CA TYR A 393 -5.64 -34.58 6.72
C TYR A 393 -5.51 -36.09 6.50
#